data_b92a0c5815e0ce76cc056b6f6c45b2f8
#
_entry.id   b92a0c5815e0ce76cc056b6f6c45b2f8
#
_cell.length_a   1.000
_cell.length_b   1.000
_cell.length_c   1.000
_cell.angle_alpha   90.00
_cell.angle_beta   90.00
_cell.angle_gamma   90.00
#
_symmetry.space_group_name_H-M   'P 1'
#
loop_
_entity.id
_entity.type
_entity.pdbx_description
1 polymer ?
#
loop_
_entity_poly.entity_id
_entity_poly.type
_entity_poly.pdbx_seq_one_letter_code
_entity_poly.pdbx_strand_id
1 'polypeptide(L)'
;MPTALLLSPHLDDGAFSCGGTAARLSGLGWRVVVATVFTLSVPEPGGFALACQTDKGLPPETDYMALRRAEDAAACGELGAEAVHLPHPEAPHRGYESAPELFSGVRPDDDVHLVLDQSISLLIREFGPELVFAPRGLGGHVDHVQLVRGLEAASAHVPGLRRRTLYYRDVPYAMREPAAVPACRVPEPVEVAVGVRSYLPAKLRACAAYASQLGFQFGGVPAMRAALEEFACLEGARLGGREPAEAFLGSRTAAAALREAARRRAGRCSTSGTG
;
A
#
# COMPACT_ATOMS: atom_id res chain seq x y z
N MET A 1 -21.34 -5.53 4.97
CA MET A 1 -19.97 -5.66 5.51
C MET A 1 -19.21 -4.43 5.07
N PRO A 2 -18.62 -3.64 5.97
CA PRO A 2 -17.87 -2.44 5.59
C PRO A 2 -16.65 -2.84 4.76
N THR A 3 -16.25 -1.98 3.82
CA THR A 3 -15.11 -2.25 2.92
C THR A 3 -14.00 -1.23 3.13
N ALA A 4 -12.77 -1.72 3.20
CA ALA A 4 -11.53 -0.94 3.17
C ALA A 4 -10.78 -1.25 1.87
N LEU A 5 -10.43 -0.21 1.11
CA LEU A 5 -9.66 -0.30 -0.13
C LEU A 5 -8.25 0.23 0.12
N LEU A 6 -7.24 -0.59 -0.09
CA LEU A 6 -5.83 -0.21 -0.07
C LEU A 6 -5.35 -0.05 -1.50
N LEU A 7 -4.96 1.16 -1.87
CA LEU A 7 -4.29 1.45 -3.13
C LEU A 7 -2.78 1.29 -2.93
N SER A 8 -2.18 0.31 -3.59
CA SER A 8 -0.74 0.02 -3.55
C SER A 8 -0.11 0.40 -4.89
N PRO A 9 0.96 1.21 -4.93
CA PRO A 9 1.68 1.45 -6.19
C PRO A 9 2.20 0.15 -6.78
N HIS A 10 3.04 -0.57 -6.04
CA HIS A 10 3.65 -1.83 -6.47
C HIS A 10 3.17 -3.02 -5.65
N LEU A 11 3.50 -4.19 -6.14
CA LEU A 11 3.21 -5.51 -5.54
C LEU A 11 4.15 -5.76 -4.34
N ASP A 12 3.91 -5.05 -3.22
CA ASP A 12 4.56 -5.15 -1.90
C ASP A 12 4.26 -3.92 -1.00
N ASP A 13 4.15 -2.70 -1.56
CA ASP A 13 4.02 -1.44 -0.81
C ASP A 13 2.88 -1.45 0.21
N GLY A 14 1.71 -1.95 -0.18
CA GLY A 14 0.53 -2.03 0.68
C GLY A 14 0.77 -2.90 1.91
N ALA A 15 1.39 -4.07 1.74
CA ALA A 15 1.70 -4.98 2.83
C ALA A 15 2.79 -4.42 3.74
N PHE A 16 3.89 -3.89 3.18
CA PHE A 16 4.97 -3.29 3.96
C PHE A 16 4.50 -2.07 4.76
N SER A 17 3.64 -1.24 4.18
CA SER A 17 3.24 0.04 4.80
C SER A 17 2.07 -0.08 5.77
N CYS A 18 1.04 -0.87 5.42
CA CYS A 18 -0.19 -0.95 6.22
C CYS A 18 -0.78 -2.35 6.38
N GLY A 19 0.03 -3.41 6.20
CA GLY A 19 -0.43 -4.79 6.32
C GLY A 19 -0.98 -5.16 7.70
N GLY A 20 -0.43 -4.59 8.76
CA GLY A 20 -0.95 -4.80 10.12
C GLY A 20 -2.36 -4.24 10.31
N THR A 21 -2.62 -3.06 9.75
CA THR A 21 -3.97 -2.44 9.75
C THR A 21 -4.93 -3.23 8.87
N ALA A 22 -4.48 -3.70 7.70
CA ALA A 22 -5.25 -4.56 6.82
C ALA A 22 -5.70 -5.83 7.53
N ALA A 23 -4.78 -6.56 8.16
CA ALA A 23 -5.06 -7.77 8.93
C ALA A 23 -6.00 -7.48 10.13
N ARG A 24 -5.81 -6.34 10.79
CA ARG A 24 -6.70 -5.91 11.89
C ARG A 24 -8.12 -5.67 11.41
N LEU A 25 -8.31 -4.92 10.34
CA LEU A 25 -9.64 -4.65 9.78
C LEU A 25 -10.31 -5.94 9.33
N SER A 26 -9.59 -6.83 8.63
CA SER A 26 -10.10 -8.15 8.25
C SER A 26 -10.53 -8.97 9.46
N GLY A 27 -9.69 -9.03 10.51
CA GLY A 27 -10.03 -9.72 11.76
C GLY A 27 -11.21 -9.11 12.53
N LEU A 28 -11.58 -7.86 12.22
CA LEU A 28 -12.76 -7.17 12.74
C LEU A 28 -14.00 -7.29 11.83
N GLY A 29 -13.93 -8.12 10.78
CA GLY A 29 -15.04 -8.41 9.88
C GLY A 29 -15.23 -7.39 8.75
N TRP A 30 -14.19 -6.62 8.42
CA TRP A 30 -14.18 -5.77 7.23
C TRP A 30 -13.81 -6.62 6.00
N ARG A 31 -14.40 -6.30 4.86
CA ARG A 31 -13.86 -6.68 3.56
C ARG A 31 -12.66 -5.79 3.28
N VAL A 32 -11.49 -6.38 3.13
CA VAL A 32 -10.25 -5.65 2.80
C VAL A 32 -9.85 -6.00 1.38
N VAL A 33 -9.69 -5.00 0.54
CA VAL A 33 -9.25 -5.14 -0.86
C VAL A 33 -7.94 -4.40 -1.02
N VAL A 34 -6.90 -5.09 -1.49
CA VAL A 34 -5.63 -4.49 -1.88
C VAL A 34 -5.63 -4.38 -3.40
N ALA A 35 -5.70 -3.16 -3.91
CA ALA A 35 -5.65 -2.88 -5.34
C ALA A 35 -4.26 -2.34 -5.69
N THR A 36 -3.44 -3.21 -6.29
CA THR A 36 -2.10 -2.85 -6.76
C THR A 36 -2.18 -2.33 -8.19
N VAL A 37 -1.58 -1.17 -8.41
CA VAL A 37 -1.81 -0.34 -9.60
C VAL A 37 -0.88 -0.72 -10.75
N PHE A 38 0.43 -0.74 -10.52
CA PHE A 38 1.42 -0.97 -11.56
C PHE A 38 1.80 -2.46 -11.59
N THR A 39 1.05 -3.25 -12.38
CA THR A 39 1.19 -4.72 -12.37
C THR A 39 1.20 -5.34 -13.77
N LEU A 40 1.28 -4.52 -14.84
CA LEU A 40 1.22 -5.01 -16.21
C LEU A 40 2.47 -5.85 -16.54
N SER A 41 2.28 -7.08 -17.03
CA SER A 41 3.36 -7.81 -17.71
C SER A 41 3.61 -7.19 -19.08
N VAL A 42 4.84 -6.75 -19.32
CA VAL A 42 5.29 -6.26 -20.62
C VAL A 42 6.14 -7.36 -21.25
N PRO A 43 5.75 -7.91 -22.42
CA PRO A 43 6.54 -8.92 -23.12
C PRO A 43 7.92 -8.38 -23.51
N GLU A 44 8.94 -9.23 -23.43
CA GLU A 44 10.30 -8.93 -23.87
C GLU A 44 10.84 -7.58 -23.35
N PRO A 45 10.89 -7.38 -22.01
CA PRO A 45 11.38 -6.13 -21.45
C PRO A 45 12.84 -5.91 -21.86
N GLY A 46 13.20 -4.67 -22.15
CA GLY A 46 14.56 -4.27 -22.50
C GLY A 46 15.14 -3.22 -21.57
N GLY A 47 16.41 -2.90 -21.74
CA GLY A 47 17.08 -1.81 -21.03
C GLY A 47 16.93 -1.87 -19.51
N PHE A 48 16.56 -0.77 -18.90
CA PHE A 48 16.41 -0.65 -17.45
C PHE A 48 15.26 -1.52 -16.89
N ALA A 49 14.18 -1.71 -17.64
CA ALA A 49 13.09 -2.58 -17.22
C ALA A 49 13.55 -4.04 -17.05
N LEU A 50 14.39 -4.54 -17.99
CA LEU A 50 14.99 -5.86 -17.87
C LEU A 50 16.02 -5.91 -16.73
N ALA A 51 16.83 -4.86 -16.54
CA ALA A 51 17.77 -4.78 -15.43
C ALA A 51 17.06 -4.87 -14.07
N CYS A 52 15.90 -4.25 -13.90
CA CYS A 52 15.10 -4.37 -12.67
C CYS A 52 14.74 -5.82 -12.31
N GLN A 53 14.65 -6.71 -13.30
CA GLN A 53 14.40 -8.15 -13.11
C GLN A 53 15.71 -8.91 -12.88
N THR A 54 16.71 -8.73 -13.77
CA THR A 54 17.94 -9.53 -13.75
C THR A 54 18.85 -9.21 -12.56
N ASP A 55 18.84 -7.96 -12.07
CA ASP A 55 19.58 -7.55 -10.87
C ASP A 55 19.03 -8.24 -9.58
N LYS A 56 17.83 -8.79 -9.65
CA LYS A 56 17.26 -9.64 -8.60
C LYS A 56 17.55 -11.13 -8.79
N GLY A 57 18.37 -11.47 -9.80
CA GLY A 57 18.76 -12.86 -10.13
C GLY A 57 17.70 -13.65 -10.90
N LEU A 58 16.70 -12.98 -11.47
CA LEU A 58 15.66 -13.64 -12.26
C LEU A 58 16.05 -13.72 -13.73
N PRO A 59 15.83 -14.89 -14.40
CA PRO A 59 16.11 -15.06 -15.83
C PRO A 59 15.32 -14.08 -16.70
N PRO A 60 15.89 -13.61 -17.84
CA PRO A 60 15.21 -12.68 -18.75
C PRO A 60 13.85 -13.15 -19.29
N GLU A 61 13.70 -14.48 -19.47
CA GLU A 61 12.48 -15.13 -19.98
C GLU A 61 11.36 -15.25 -18.92
N THR A 62 11.63 -14.90 -17.67
CA THR A 62 10.62 -14.93 -16.60
C THR A 62 9.58 -13.82 -16.79
N ASP A 63 8.29 -14.15 -16.78
CA ASP A 63 7.26 -13.11 -16.59
C ASP A 63 7.34 -12.60 -15.14
N TYR A 64 8.17 -11.56 -14.97
CA TYR A 64 8.48 -10.96 -13.67
C TYR A 64 7.23 -10.44 -12.95
N MET A 65 6.31 -9.84 -13.70
CA MET A 65 5.10 -9.30 -13.08
C MET A 65 4.09 -10.40 -12.73
N ALA A 66 4.02 -11.50 -13.51
CA ALA A 66 3.21 -12.65 -13.13
C ALA A 66 3.72 -13.29 -11.84
N LEU A 67 5.03 -13.45 -11.68
CA LEU A 67 5.65 -13.91 -10.43
C LEU A 67 5.26 -13.00 -9.26
N ARG A 68 5.43 -11.69 -9.40
CA ARG A 68 5.11 -10.73 -8.34
C ARG A 68 3.62 -10.70 -8.00
N ARG A 69 2.71 -10.82 -8.98
CA ARG A 69 1.26 -10.95 -8.72
C ARG A 69 0.92 -12.20 -7.92
N ALA A 70 1.62 -13.31 -8.15
CA ALA A 70 1.44 -14.52 -7.35
C ALA A 70 1.92 -14.32 -5.89
N GLU A 71 3.06 -13.65 -5.70
CA GLU A 71 3.55 -13.28 -4.37
C GLU A 71 2.56 -12.35 -3.64
N ASP A 72 2.01 -11.35 -4.34
CA ASP A 72 1.03 -10.40 -3.78
C ASP A 72 -0.29 -11.09 -3.40
N ALA A 73 -0.79 -12.00 -4.24
CA ALA A 73 -1.97 -12.79 -3.92
C ALA A 73 -1.77 -13.65 -2.65
N ALA A 74 -0.58 -14.25 -2.50
CA ALA A 74 -0.22 -15.01 -1.31
C ALA A 74 -0.12 -14.10 -0.07
N ALA A 75 0.50 -12.92 -0.20
CA ALA A 75 0.59 -11.92 0.86
C ALA A 75 -0.80 -11.43 1.30
N CYS A 76 -1.68 -11.11 0.35
CA CYS A 76 -3.07 -10.72 0.64
C CYS A 76 -3.82 -11.82 1.40
N GLY A 77 -3.60 -13.10 1.04
CA GLY A 77 -4.17 -14.24 1.77
C GLY A 77 -3.77 -14.27 3.26
N GLU A 78 -2.49 -13.99 3.58
CA GLU A 78 -2.01 -13.89 4.97
C GLU A 78 -2.64 -12.72 5.76
N LEU A 79 -3.06 -11.66 5.06
CA LEU A 79 -3.75 -10.51 5.65
C LEU A 79 -5.27 -10.70 5.75
N GLY A 80 -5.82 -11.77 5.15
CA GLY A 80 -7.25 -11.95 5.00
C GLY A 80 -7.87 -10.89 4.08
N ALA A 81 -7.14 -10.48 3.04
CA ALA A 81 -7.52 -9.47 2.06
C ALA A 81 -7.69 -10.08 0.66
N GLU A 82 -8.46 -9.41 -0.19
CA GLU A 82 -8.60 -9.71 -1.61
C GLU A 82 -7.53 -8.96 -2.40
N ALA A 83 -6.82 -9.62 -3.30
CA ALA A 83 -5.90 -8.99 -4.23
C ALA A 83 -6.61 -8.57 -5.52
N VAL A 84 -6.41 -7.32 -5.95
CA VAL A 84 -6.85 -6.79 -7.25
C VAL A 84 -5.64 -6.18 -7.94
N HIS A 85 -5.38 -6.59 -9.18
CA HIS A 85 -4.23 -6.14 -9.95
C HIS A 85 -4.69 -5.31 -11.14
N LEU A 86 -4.29 -4.02 -11.19
CA LEU A 86 -4.60 -3.13 -12.31
C LEU A 86 -3.49 -3.21 -13.36
N PRO A 87 -3.84 -3.26 -14.66
CA PRO A 87 -2.87 -3.50 -15.72
C PRO A 87 -2.18 -2.22 -16.20
N HIS A 88 -1.55 -1.47 -15.27
CA HIS A 88 -0.75 -0.31 -15.65
C HIS A 88 0.74 -0.67 -15.61
N PRO A 89 1.56 -0.15 -16.57
CA PRO A 89 2.99 -0.43 -16.61
C PRO A 89 3.74 0.36 -15.52
N GLU A 90 4.75 -0.25 -14.89
CA GLU A 90 5.70 0.43 -14.01
C GLU A 90 6.52 1.49 -14.76
N ALA A 91 7.11 2.45 -14.04
CA ALA A 91 7.90 3.55 -14.58
C ALA A 91 8.98 3.15 -15.61
N PRO A 92 9.74 2.03 -15.43
CA PRO A 92 10.70 1.62 -16.45
C PRO A 92 10.11 1.34 -17.85
N HIS A 93 8.81 1.06 -17.92
CA HIS A 93 8.09 0.88 -19.19
C HIS A 93 7.43 2.19 -19.69
N ARG A 94 7.62 3.30 -18.98
CA ARG A 94 7.11 4.64 -19.33
C ARG A 94 8.20 5.65 -19.60
N GLY A 95 9.41 5.16 -19.96
CA GLY A 95 10.55 5.99 -20.38
C GLY A 95 11.48 6.46 -19.27
N TYR A 96 11.39 5.87 -18.07
CA TYR A 96 12.40 6.03 -17.03
C TYR A 96 13.49 4.96 -17.20
N GLU A 97 14.71 5.39 -17.50
CA GLU A 97 15.77 4.52 -17.99
C GLU A 97 16.85 4.21 -16.94
N SER A 98 16.68 4.70 -15.71
CA SER A 98 17.64 4.48 -14.63
C SER A 98 16.99 4.61 -13.25
N ALA A 99 17.62 3.99 -12.24
CA ALA A 99 17.15 4.12 -10.84
C ALA A 99 17.11 5.57 -10.33
N PRO A 100 18.10 6.45 -10.62
CA PRO A 100 18.00 7.87 -10.23
C PRO A 100 16.79 8.58 -10.84
N GLU A 101 16.40 8.26 -12.09
CA GLU A 101 15.24 8.89 -12.72
C GLU A 101 13.92 8.57 -12.03
N LEU A 102 13.81 7.39 -11.39
CA LEU A 102 12.63 7.03 -10.60
C LEU A 102 12.37 8.00 -9.43
N PHE A 103 13.37 8.78 -9.02
CA PHE A 103 13.30 9.69 -7.87
C PHE A 103 13.59 11.16 -8.24
N SER A 104 13.78 11.46 -9.54
CA SER A 104 14.11 12.79 -10.03
C SER A 104 12.88 13.65 -10.36
N GLY A 105 11.68 13.16 -10.04
CA GLY A 105 10.41 13.79 -10.35
C GLY A 105 9.74 13.22 -11.59
N VAL A 106 8.46 13.45 -11.69
CA VAL A 106 7.64 12.94 -12.79
C VAL A 106 7.97 13.68 -14.09
N ARG A 107 8.23 12.93 -15.16
CA ARG A 107 8.49 13.45 -16.50
C ARG A 107 7.29 14.25 -17.01
N PRO A 108 7.51 15.32 -17.79
CA PRO A 108 6.41 16.15 -18.32
C PRO A 108 5.44 15.41 -19.25
N ASP A 109 5.94 14.33 -19.89
CA ASP A 109 5.20 13.49 -20.85
C ASP A 109 4.59 12.23 -20.18
N ASP A 110 4.80 12.01 -18.88
CA ASP A 110 4.19 10.92 -18.11
C ASP A 110 2.84 11.37 -17.54
N ASP A 111 1.78 11.11 -18.27
CA ASP A 111 0.40 11.47 -17.94
C ASP A 111 -0.43 10.29 -17.39
N VAL A 112 0.21 9.21 -16.95
CA VAL A 112 -0.47 7.99 -16.46
C VAL A 112 -1.50 8.29 -15.37
N HIS A 113 -1.33 9.35 -14.58
CA HIS A 113 -2.28 9.76 -13.54
C HIS A 113 -3.69 10.04 -14.08
N LEU A 114 -3.85 10.42 -15.37
CA LEU A 114 -5.15 10.62 -16.00
C LEU A 114 -5.90 9.31 -16.20
N VAL A 115 -5.17 8.24 -16.50
CA VAL A 115 -5.73 6.88 -16.60
C VAL A 115 -6.00 6.31 -15.20
N LEU A 116 -5.13 6.61 -14.24
CA LEU A 116 -5.30 6.20 -12.84
C LEU A 116 -6.54 6.84 -12.20
N ASP A 117 -6.87 8.08 -12.52
CA ASP A 117 -8.14 8.72 -12.12
C ASP A 117 -9.35 7.83 -12.47
N GLN A 118 -9.43 7.38 -13.72
CA GLN A 118 -10.52 6.52 -14.20
C GLN A 118 -10.52 5.16 -13.47
N SER A 119 -9.36 4.53 -13.34
CA SER A 119 -9.22 3.23 -12.68
C SER A 119 -9.62 3.30 -11.20
N ILE A 120 -9.18 4.34 -10.48
CA ILE A 120 -9.54 4.56 -9.07
C ILE A 120 -11.05 4.81 -8.96
N SER A 121 -11.63 5.62 -9.85
CA SER A 121 -13.07 5.90 -9.87
C SER A 121 -13.90 4.64 -10.09
N LEU A 122 -13.43 3.71 -10.93
CA LEU A 122 -14.05 2.40 -11.13
C LEU A 122 -13.97 1.53 -9.87
N LEU A 123 -12.80 1.43 -9.23
CA LEU A 123 -12.63 0.70 -7.97
C LEU A 123 -13.56 1.25 -6.86
N ILE A 124 -13.64 2.57 -6.72
CA ILE A 124 -14.52 3.21 -5.73
C ILE A 124 -16.00 2.87 -5.99
N ARG A 125 -16.40 2.82 -7.24
CA ARG A 125 -17.77 2.47 -7.64
C ARG A 125 -18.07 0.98 -7.41
N GLU A 126 -17.13 0.11 -7.74
CA GLU A 126 -17.26 -1.34 -7.61
C GLU A 126 -17.32 -1.79 -6.15
N PHE A 127 -16.38 -1.31 -5.33
CA PHE A 127 -16.22 -1.78 -3.95
C PHE A 127 -16.96 -0.95 -2.91
N GLY A 128 -17.34 0.29 -3.23
CA GLY A 128 -18.05 1.19 -2.30
C GLY A 128 -17.33 1.39 -0.97
N PRO A 129 -15.99 1.63 -0.91
CA PRO A 129 -15.25 1.57 0.34
C PRO A 129 -15.64 2.68 1.31
N GLU A 130 -15.73 2.34 2.61
CA GLU A 130 -15.88 3.30 3.69
C GLU A 130 -14.54 3.95 4.09
N LEU A 131 -13.43 3.22 3.89
CA LEU A 131 -12.07 3.70 4.10
C LEU A 131 -11.24 3.42 2.84
N VAL A 132 -10.44 4.39 2.44
CA VAL A 132 -9.45 4.27 1.36
C VAL A 132 -8.07 4.57 1.93
N PHE A 133 -7.11 3.69 1.67
CA PHE A 133 -5.72 3.88 2.05
C PHE A 133 -4.89 4.08 0.80
N ALA A 134 -3.95 5.02 0.82
CA ALA A 134 -3.09 5.35 -0.31
C ALA A 134 -1.69 5.77 0.16
N PRO A 135 -0.66 5.75 -0.70
CA PRO A 135 0.68 6.20 -0.33
C PRO A 135 0.70 7.71 -0.06
N ARG A 136 1.61 8.15 0.82
CA ARG A 136 1.94 9.59 0.94
C ARG A 136 2.79 10.09 -0.23
N GLY A 137 3.44 9.19 -0.95
CA GLY A 137 4.46 9.50 -1.96
C GLY A 137 5.78 9.94 -1.33
N LEU A 138 6.12 9.39 -0.15
CA LEU A 138 7.40 9.63 0.50
C LEU A 138 8.55 9.02 -0.32
N GLY A 139 9.71 9.66 -0.30
CA GLY A 139 10.86 9.26 -1.12
C GLY A 139 10.76 9.68 -2.59
N GLY A 140 9.60 10.14 -3.07
CA GLY A 140 9.46 10.75 -4.38
C GLY A 140 9.50 9.76 -5.57
N HIS A 141 9.33 8.44 -5.33
CA HIS A 141 9.24 7.48 -6.44
C HIS A 141 8.09 7.88 -7.37
N VAL A 142 8.36 7.97 -8.66
CA VAL A 142 7.42 8.53 -9.64
C VAL A 142 6.09 7.79 -9.69
N ASP A 143 6.06 6.47 -9.53
CA ASP A 143 4.83 5.68 -9.48
C ASP A 143 3.97 6.03 -8.27
N HIS A 144 4.58 6.22 -7.09
CA HIS A 144 3.88 6.66 -5.89
C HIS A 144 3.29 8.06 -6.08
N VAL A 145 4.07 8.97 -6.66
CA VAL A 145 3.62 10.34 -6.97
C VAL A 145 2.48 10.33 -7.98
N GLN A 146 2.57 9.50 -9.02
CA GLN A 146 1.52 9.37 -10.03
C GLN A 146 0.23 8.78 -9.46
N LEU A 147 0.31 7.80 -8.56
CA LEU A 147 -0.86 7.28 -7.86
C LEU A 147 -1.53 8.36 -6.99
N VAL A 148 -0.73 9.16 -6.27
CA VAL A 148 -1.26 10.30 -5.49
C VAL A 148 -1.96 11.30 -6.42
N ARG A 149 -1.37 11.66 -7.57
CA ARG A 149 -1.99 12.58 -8.56
C ARG A 149 -3.30 12.01 -9.12
N GLY A 150 -3.35 10.73 -9.49
CA GLY A 150 -4.56 10.06 -9.94
C GLY A 150 -5.66 10.07 -8.89
N LEU A 151 -5.32 9.82 -7.62
CA LEU A 151 -6.27 9.88 -6.50
C LEU A 151 -6.77 11.31 -6.23
N GLU A 152 -5.91 12.31 -6.37
CA GLU A 152 -6.31 13.73 -6.25
C GLU A 152 -7.28 14.11 -7.38
N ALA A 153 -7.02 13.67 -8.62
CA ALA A 153 -7.91 13.88 -9.76
C ALA A 153 -9.27 13.21 -9.55
N ALA A 154 -9.30 11.91 -9.16
CA ALA A 154 -10.52 11.19 -8.81
C ALA A 154 -11.29 11.89 -7.68
N SER A 155 -10.60 12.44 -6.70
CA SER A 155 -11.19 13.15 -5.57
C SER A 155 -11.88 14.47 -5.95
N ALA A 156 -11.63 15.00 -7.15
CA ALA A 156 -12.29 16.20 -7.64
C ALA A 156 -13.74 15.93 -8.08
N HIS A 157 -14.05 14.71 -8.52
CA HIS A 157 -15.37 14.37 -9.08
C HIS A 157 -16.05 13.17 -8.39
N VAL A 158 -15.32 12.37 -7.57
CA VAL A 158 -15.92 11.30 -6.76
C VAL A 158 -16.35 11.83 -5.39
N PRO A 159 -17.65 11.91 -5.10
CA PRO A 159 -18.15 12.51 -3.87
C PRO A 159 -17.61 11.84 -2.61
N GLY A 160 -17.08 12.66 -1.70
CA GLY A 160 -16.64 12.21 -0.38
C GLY A 160 -15.34 11.39 -0.37
N LEU A 161 -14.65 11.18 -1.50
CA LEU A 161 -13.43 10.40 -1.57
C LEU A 161 -12.35 10.96 -0.64
N ARG A 162 -12.09 12.28 -0.68
CA ARG A 162 -11.11 12.93 0.23
C ARG A 162 -11.42 12.73 1.71
N ARG A 163 -12.70 12.65 2.10
CA ARG A 163 -13.13 12.53 3.51
C ARG A 163 -12.95 11.12 4.07
N ARG A 164 -12.73 10.11 3.23
CA ARG A 164 -12.50 8.71 3.61
C ARG A 164 -11.12 8.21 3.23
N THR A 165 -10.26 9.08 2.67
CA THR A 165 -8.89 8.74 2.30
C THR A 165 -7.93 8.99 3.47
N LEU A 166 -7.07 8.00 3.70
CA LEU A 166 -6.00 7.96 4.68
C LEU A 166 -4.70 7.61 3.96
N TYR A 167 -3.66 8.39 4.20
CA TYR A 167 -2.38 8.22 3.53
C TYR A 167 -1.38 7.54 4.48
N TYR A 168 -0.88 6.37 4.09
CA TYR A 168 0.12 5.63 4.84
C TYR A 168 1.53 6.14 4.57
N ARG A 169 2.46 5.86 5.47
CA ARG A 169 3.89 6.14 5.27
C ARG A 169 4.49 5.03 4.41
N ASP A 170 5.04 5.42 3.28
CA ASP A 170 5.56 4.54 2.24
C ASP A 170 6.82 3.79 2.75
N VAL A 171 6.72 2.52 3.05
CA VAL A 171 7.84 1.65 3.45
C VAL A 171 8.40 0.96 2.20
N PRO A 172 9.74 0.97 1.99
CA PRO A 172 10.79 1.31 2.96
C PRO A 172 11.25 2.77 2.93
N TYR A 173 10.70 3.64 2.10
CA TYR A 173 11.19 5.03 1.94
C TYR A 173 11.10 5.82 3.24
N ALA A 174 10.00 5.73 3.98
CA ALA A 174 9.83 6.39 5.26
C ALA A 174 10.84 5.95 6.34
N MET A 175 11.42 4.75 6.20
CA MET A 175 12.46 4.25 7.10
C MET A 175 13.82 4.83 6.73
N ARG A 176 14.09 5.00 5.43
CA ARG A 176 15.36 5.53 4.92
C ARG A 176 15.44 7.04 5.07
N GLU A 177 14.32 7.72 4.89
CA GLU A 177 14.21 9.18 4.96
C GLU A 177 12.95 9.61 5.75
N PRO A 178 13.01 9.57 7.10
CA PRO A 178 11.85 9.89 7.95
C PRO A 178 11.28 11.29 7.77
N ALA A 179 12.10 12.24 7.31
CA ALA A 179 11.75 13.64 7.07
C ALA A 179 11.34 13.94 5.61
N ALA A 180 11.22 12.92 4.75
CA ALA A 180 10.81 13.10 3.36
C ALA A 180 9.48 13.87 3.25
N VAL A 181 9.42 14.78 2.27
CA VAL A 181 8.21 15.57 2.01
C VAL A 181 7.19 14.72 1.27
N PRO A 182 5.94 14.63 1.76
CA PRO A 182 4.91 13.87 1.09
C PRO A 182 4.43 14.53 -0.22
N ALA A 183 4.10 13.73 -1.22
CA ALA A 183 3.44 14.22 -2.43
C ALA A 183 1.95 14.53 -2.18
N CYS A 184 1.28 13.80 -1.28
CA CYS A 184 -0.12 14.02 -0.96
C CYS A 184 -0.36 15.35 -0.24
N ARG A 185 -1.51 15.99 -0.52
CA ARG A 185 -1.97 17.20 0.16
C ARG A 185 -3.27 16.93 0.91
N VAL A 186 -3.24 17.12 2.22
CA VAL A 186 -4.42 16.98 3.08
C VAL A 186 -4.68 18.31 3.77
N PRO A 187 -5.80 18.98 3.49
CA PRO A 187 -6.19 20.18 4.25
C PRO A 187 -6.45 19.81 5.73
N GLU A 188 -5.92 20.63 6.63
CA GLU A 188 -6.03 20.41 8.10
C GLU A 188 -5.72 18.96 8.51
N PRO A 189 -4.51 18.46 8.24
CA PRO A 189 -4.16 17.06 8.38
C PRO A 189 -4.22 16.62 9.85
N VAL A 190 -4.76 15.43 10.07
CA VAL A 190 -4.71 14.73 11.34
C VAL A 190 -3.97 13.43 11.17
N GLU A 191 -2.97 13.20 11.99
CA GLU A 191 -2.28 11.92 12.03
C GLU A 191 -2.92 10.99 13.06
N VAL A 192 -3.09 9.71 12.70
CA VAL A 192 -3.70 8.69 13.55
C VAL A 192 -2.85 7.43 13.51
N ALA A 193 -2.62 6.84 14.70
CA ALA A 193 -1.99 5.54 14.83
C ALA A 193 -3.02 4.43 14.98
N VAL A 194 -2.76 3.30 14.33
CA VAL A 194 -3.47 2.04 14.54
C VAL A 194 -2.50 1.05 15.19
N GLY A 195 -2.78 0.63 16.42
CA GLY A 195 -1.99 -0.39 17.11
C GLY A 195 -2.10 -1.73 16.38
N VAL A 196 -0.98 -2.36 16.09
CA VAL A 196 -0.94 -3.60 15.28
C VAL A 196 -0.26 -4.77 15.99
N ARG A 197 0.03 -4.68 17.28
CA ARG A 197 0.75 -5.73 18.05
C ARG A 197 0.24 -7.15 17.76
N SER A 198 -1.06 -7.38 17.86
CA SER A 198 -1.67 -8.70 17.64
C SER A 198 -1.72 -9.13 16.18
N TYR A 199 -1.52 -8.21 15.24
CA TYR A 199 -1.60 -8.43 13.80
C TYR A 199 -0.23 -8.34 13.11
N LEU A 200 0.81 -7.91 13.85
CA LEU A 200 2.17 -7.83 13.34
C LEU A 200 2.70 -9.18 12.84
N PRO A 201 2.44 -10.34 13.50
CA PRO A 201 2.82 -11.63 12.94
C PRO A 201 2.21 -11.93 11.57
N ALA A 202 0.95 -11.58 11.33
CA ALA A 202 0.30 -11.75 10.03
C ALA A 202 0.95 -10.82 8.96
N LYS A 203 1.19 -9.55 9.30
CA LYS A 203 1.93 -8.62 8.44
C LYS A 203 3.30 -9.19 8.05
N LEU A 204 4.06 -9.70 9.01
CA LEU A 204 5.41 -10.23 8.75
C LEU A 204 5.40 -11.49 7.88
N ARG A 205 4.36 -12.34 7.98
CA ARG A 205 4.19 -13.48 7.06
C ARG A 205 3.81 -12.99 5.66
N ALA A 206 2.88 -12.05 5.55
CA ALA A 206 2.51 -11.43 4.27
C ALA A 206 3.72 -10.81 3.58
N CYS A 207 4.49 -9.99 4.29
CA CYS A 207 5.70 -9.37 3.75
C CYS A 207 6.75 -10.41 3.33
N ALA A 208 6.83 -11.56 4.01
CA ALA A 208 7.76 -12.65 3.65
C ALA A 208 7.38 -13.37 2.35
N ALA A 209 6.15 -13.22 1.86
CA ALA A 209 5.72 -13.79 0.59
C ALA A 209 6.38 -13.12 -0.64
N TYR A 210 6.84 -11.88 -0.53
CA TYR A 210 7.49 -11.15 -1.62
C TYR A 210 8.97 -11.54 -1.80
N ALA A 211 9.24 -12.82 -1.94
CA ALA A 211 10.59 -13.39 -1.96
C ALA A 211 11.49 -12.75 -3.02
N SER A 212 10.94 -12.41 -4.18
CA SER A 212 11.68 -11.77 -5.27
C SER A 212 12.17 -10.34 -4.94
N GLN A 213 11.59 -9.68 -3.92
CA GLN A 213 11.89 -8.29 -3.55
C GLN A 213 12.79 -8.16 -2.32
N LEU A 214 12.71 -9.11 -1.40
CA LEU A 214 13.30 -9.00 -0.06
C LEU A 214 14.82 -8.90 -0.06
N GLY A 215 15.50 -9.61 -0.97
CA GLY A 215 16.96 -9.55 -1.10
C GLY A 215 17.44 -8.15 -1.40
N PHE A 216 16.81 -7.50 -2.38
CA PHE A 216 17.12 -6.15 -2.82
C PHE A 216 16.72 -5.07 -1.80
N GLN A 217 15.53 -5.18 -1.22
CA GLN A 217 14.98 -4.11 -0.37
C GLN A 217 15.52 -4.14 1.06
N PHE A 218 15.71 -5.32 1.64
CA PHE A 218 16.01 -5.52 3.07
C PHE A 218 17.22 -6.40 3.34
N GLY A 219 17.78 -7.09 2.36
CA GLY A 219 18.83 -8.09 2.57
C GLY A 219 18.28 -9.46 3.04
N GLY A 220 16.98 -9.71 2.87
CA GLY A 220 16.31 -10.98 3.15
C GLY A 220 15.30 -10.94 4.28
N VAL A 221 14.63 -12.07 4.53
CA VAL A 221 13.51 -12.19 5.47
C VAL A 221 13.87 -11.81 6.92
N PRO A 222 15.00 -12.22 7.51
CA PRO A 222 15.31 -11.84 8.89
C PRO A 222 15.47 -10.33 9.07
N ALA A 223 16.17 -9.67 8.13
CA ALA A 223 16.39 -8.23 8.16
C ALA A 223 15.08 -7.46 7.92
N MET A 224 14.24 -7.90 6.99
CA MET A 224 12.91 -7.34 6.78
C MET A 224 12.06 -7.39 8.05
N ARG A 225 12.01 -8.55 8.74
CA ARG A 225 11.26 -8.69 9.98
C ARG A 225 11.72 -7.70 11.04
N ALA A 226 13.02 -7.67 11.33
CA ALA A 226 13.61 -6.76 12.31
C ALA A 226 13.29 -5.29 11.99
N ALA A 227 13.47 -4.89 10.72
CA ALA A 227 13.22 -3.52 10.27
C ALA A 227 11.75 -3.09 10.40
N LEU A 228 10.80 -3.96 10.00
CA LEU A 228 9.37 -3.67 10.10
C LEU A 228 8.87 -3.64 11.55
N GLU A 229 9.38 -4.52 12.42
CA GLU A 229 9.08 -4.51 13.86
C GLU A 229 9.58 -3.23 14.53
N GLU A 230 10.83 -2.86 14.26
CA GLU A 230 11.43 -1.62 14.77
C GLU A 230 10.65 -0.40 14.30
N PHE A 231 10.36 -0.31 13.00
CA PHE A 231 9.60 0.81 12.44
C PHE A 231 8.22 0.94 13.06
N ALA A 232 7.49 -0.18 13.24
CA ALA A 232 6.18 -0.14 13.89
C ALA A 232 6.27 0.33 15.36
N CYS A 233 7.32 -0.05 16.09
CA CYS A 233 7.57 0.44 17.45
C CYS A 233 7.86 1.94 17.46
N LEU A 234 8.70 2.43 16.55
CA LEU A 234 9.03 3.84 16.41
C LEU A 234 7.79 4.68 16.06
N GLU A 235 6.94 4.23 15.14
CA GLU A 235 5.69 4.92 14.78
C GLU A 235 4.71 4.96 15.95
N GLY A 236 4.58 3.88 16.72
CA GLY A 236 3.80 3.86 17.95
C GLY A 236 4.28 4.88 18.96
N ALA A 237 5.58 4.90 19.25
CA ALA A 237 6.20 5.83 20.20
C ALA A 237 6.10 7.29 19.72
N ARG A 238 6.33 7.56 18.43
CA ARG A 238 6.24 8.89 17.83
C ARG A 238 4.87 9.54 18.01
N LEU A 239 3.80 8.73 18.02
CA LEU A 239 2.43 9.19 18.21
C LEU A 239 1.93 9.03 19.66
N GLY A 240 2.84 8.86 20.62
CA GLY A 240 2.53 8.79 22.04
C GLY A 240 1.94 7.46 22.51
N GLY A 241 1.98 6.42 21.68
CA GLY A 241 1.54 5.07 22.02
C GLY A 241 2.62 4.23 22.70
N ARG A 242 2.20 3.07 23.24
CA ARG A 242 3.09 2.10 23.91
C ARG A 242 3.16 0.76 23.17
N GLU A 243 2.59 0.67 22.00
CA GLU A 243 2.56 -0.56 21.20
C GLU A 243 3.00 -0.28 19.76
N PRO A 244 3.48 -1.30 19.04
CA PRO A 244 3.74 -1.19 17.62
C PRO A 244 2.50 -0.69 16.89
N ALA A 245 2.67 0.29 16.01
CA ALA A 245 1.56 0.91 15.29
C ALA A 245 1.94 1.25 13.84
N GLU A 246 0.92 1.45 13.03
CA GLU A 246 1.01 2.04 11.70
C GLU A 246 0.35 3.41 11.72
N ALA A 247 0.97 4.39 11.07
CA ALA A 247 0.55 5.78 11.10
C ALA A 247 -0.06 6.22 9.77
N PHE A 248 -1.17 6.94 9.88
CA PHE A 248 -1.95 7.42 8.72
C PHE A 248 -2.22 8.91 8.84
N LEU A 249 -2.15 9.61 7.73
CA LEU A 249 -2.51 11.02 7.60
C LEU A 249 -3.85 11.14 6.88
N GLY A 250 -4.78 11.89 7.41
CA GLY A 250 -6.08 12.09 6.75
C GLY A 250 -6.78 13.35 7.25
N SER A 251 -7.97 13.60 6.72
CA SER A 251 -8.87 14.60 7.28
C SER A 251 -9.34 14.18 8.69
N ARG A 252 -9.86 15.11 9.46
CA ARG A 252 -10.47 14.79 10.79
C ARG A 252 -11.54 13.71 10.68
N THR A 253 -12.33 13.72 9.60
CA THR A 253 -13.38 12.72 9.35
C THR A 253 -12.78 11.35 9.09
N ALA A 254 -11.80 11.24 8.19
CA ALA A 254 -11.13 9.97 7.89
C ALA A 254 -10.42 9.39 9.12
N ALA A 255 -9.70 10.23 9.86
CA ALA A 255 -9.02 9.83 11.09
C ALA A 255 -10.00 9.32 12.17
N ALA A 256 -11.15 9.98 12.33
CA ALA A 256 -12.20 9.54 13.28
C ALA A 256 -12.79 8.19 12.84
N ALA A 257 -13.12 8.04 11.56
CA ALA A 257 -13.65 6.79 11.01
C ALA A 257 -12.66 5.61 11.21
N LEU A 258 -11.36 5.83 10.96
CA LEU A 258 -10.35 4.80 11.20
C LEU A 258 -10.23 4.41 12.67
N ARG A 259 -10.24 5.40 13.58
CA ARG A 259 -10.23 5.12 15.04
C ARG A 259 -11.43 4.29 15.46
N GLU A 260 -12.61 4.58 14.94
CA GLU A 260 -13.83 3.82 15.22
C GLU A 260 -13.72 2.40 14.64
N ALA A 261 -13.35 2.26 13.36
CA ALA A 261 -13.16 0.97 12.70
C ALA A 261 -12.19 0.07 13.47
N ALA A 262 -11.06 0.62 13.90
CA ALA A 262 -10.05 -0.13 14.64
C ALA A 262 -10.44 -0.47 16.10
N ARG A 263 -11.48 0.15 16.67
CA ARG A 263 -11.97 -0.12 18.04
C ARG A 263 -13.10 -1.15 18.11
N ARG A 264 -13.82 -1.37 17.01
CA ARG A 264 -14.93 -2.34 16.99
C ARG A 264 -14.38 -3.71 17.35
N ARG A 265 -14.90 -4.33 18.43
CA ARG A 265 -14.64 -5.74 18.74
C ARG A 265 -15.40 -6.58 17.72
N ALA A 266 -14.82 -7.67 17.24
CA ALA A 266 -15.55 -8.69 16.50
C ALA A 266 -16.81 -9.04 17.29
N GLY A 267 -17.98 -8.82 16.70
CA GLY A 267 -19.26 -9.09 17.36
C GLY A 267 -19.24 -10.53 17.87
N ARG A 268 -19.50 -10.74 19.15
CA ARG A 268 -19.73 -12.07 19.68
C ARG A 268 -20.84 -12.68 18.86
N CYS A 269 -20.54 -13.73 18.11
CA CYS A 269 -21.56 -14.57 17.52
C CYS A 269 -22.43 -15.06 18.71
N SER A 270 -23.63 -14.50 18.85
CA SER A 270 -24.59 -14.98 19.82
C SER A 270 -25.03 -16.36 19.36
N THR A 271 -24.39 -17.41 19.89
CA THR A 271 -24.97 -18.72 19.90
C THR A 271 -26.23 -18.64 20.75
N SER A 272 -27.37 -18.34 20.14
CA SER A 272 -28.65 -18.64 20.73
C SER A 272 -28.78 -20.17 20.72
N GLY A 273 -28.33 -20.76 21.82
CA GLY A 273 -28.70 -22.11 22.16
C GLY A 273 -30.20 -22.13 22.44
N THR A 274 -30.97 -22.69 21.54
CA THR A 274 -32.30 -23.18 21.85
C THR A 274 -32.13 -24.54 22.49
N GLY A 275 -32.46 -24.60 23.78
CA GLY A 275 -32.69 -25.84 24.50
C GLY A 275 -33.94 -26.57 24.00
#